data_68afd3de81d0d28bab058a9c5aa2c151
#
_entry.id   68afd3de81d0d28bab058a9c5aa2c151
#
_cell.length_a   1.000
_cell.length_b   1.000
_cell.length_c   1.000
_cell.angle_alpha   90.00
_cell.angle_beta   90.00
_cell.angle_gamma   90.00
#
_symmetry.space_group_name_H-M   'P 1'
#
loop_
_entity.id
_entity.type
_entity.pdbx_description
1 polymer ?
#
loop_
_entity_poly.entity_id
_entity_poly.type
_entity_poly.pdbx_seq_one_letter_code
_entity_poly.pdbx_strand_id
1 'polypeptide(L)'
;MRKTSGLSLLLLIFLSLCLVTFSLLSVSESSADRKLSEKAAQHTTDYYHALSEANEILAKIDDALSGYLKDAASSDTPAKTYLEACASITDLLPDISWKRTEPDAGMISFQTTITDRQSLQCELTVRWPSADDDPLYEITRQQAVNTSTWTPDTSQKLYRPK
;
A
#
# COMPACT_ATOMS: atom_id res chain seq x y z
N MET A 1 -31.25 62.88 26.77
CA MET A 1 -30.89 61.95 25.68
C MET A 1 -29.44 61.48 25.79
N ARG A 2 -29.11 60.50 26.65
CA ARG A 2 -27.72 59.96 26.83
C ARG A 2 -27.70 58.52 27.35
N LYS A 3 -28.61 57.67 26.90
CA LYS A 3 -28.62 56.24 27.31
C LYS A 3 -28.32 55.24 26.17
N THR A 4 -28.10 55.71 24.95
CA THR A 4 -27.84 54.81 23.81
C THR A 4 -26.36 54.51 23.59
N SER A 5 -25.45 55.32 24.15
CA SER A 5 -24.00 55.16 23.94
C SER A 5 -23.45 53.89 24.57
N GLY A 6 -23.97 53.40 25.69
CA GLY A 6 -23.52 52.21 26.36
C GLY A 6 -23.92 50.92 25.62
N LEU A 7 -25.14 50.89 25.07
CA LEU A 7 -25.62 49.75 24.29
C LEU A 7 -24.85 49.56 23.00
N SER A 8 -24.55 50.69 22.29
CA SER A 8 -23.76 50.68 21.08
C SER A 8 -22.32 50.20 21.33
N LEU A 9 -21.70 50.60 22.43
CA LEU A 9 -20.36 50.18 22.80
C LEU A 9 -20.32 48.67 23.15
N LEU A 10 -21.34 48.18 23.90
CA LEU A 10 -21.47 46.75 24.22
C LEU A 10 -21.66 45.90 22.96
N LEU A 11 -22.48 46.35 22.02
CA LEU A 11 -22.71 45.68 20.72
C LEU A 11 -21.44 45.64 19.88
N LEU A 12 -20.64 46.73 19.89
CA LEU A 12 -19.37 46.79 19.16
C LEU A 12 -18.34 45.81 19.77
N ILE A 13 -18.25 45.73 21.08
CA ILE A 13 -17.36 44.75 21.74
C ILE A 13 -17.81 43.33 21.41
N PHE A 14 -19.08 43.02 21.49
CA PHE A 14 -19.63 41.70 21.16
C PHE A 14 -19.33 41.33 19.68
N LEU A 15 -19.56 42.28 18.76
CA LEU A 15 -19.26 42.04 17.35
C LEU A 15 -17.77 41.78 17.12
N SER A 16 -16.89 42.56 17.75
CA SER A 16 -15.43 42.33 17.61
C SER A 16 -14.99 40.98 18.18
N LEU A 17 -15.59 40.53 19.29
CA LEU A 17 -15.33 39.27 19.91
C LEU A 17 -15.77 38.09 18.98
N CYS A 18 -16.95 38.23 18.36
CA CYS A 18 -17.41 37.27 17.35
C CYS A 18 -16.46 37.19 16.14
N LEU A 19 -15.99 38.31 15.63
CA LEU A 19 -15.04 38.33 14.49
C LEU A 19 -13.71 37.66 14.85
N VAL A 20 -13.19 37.88 16.06
CA VAL A 20 -11.96 37.24 16.53
C VAL A 20 -12.15 35.73 16.67
N THR A 21 -13.27 35.27 17.24
CA THR A 21 -13.54 33.83 17.39
C THR A 21 -13.68 33.13 16.03
N PHE A 22 -14.39 33.72 15.07
CA PHE A 22 -14.48 33.19 13.70
C PHE A 22 -13.13 33.15 13.00
N SER A 23 -12.31 34.18 13.18
CA SER A 23 -10.96 34.21 12.60
C SER A 23 -10.08 33.08 13.13
N LEU A 24 -10.11 32.85 14.45
CA LEU A 24 -9.35 31.77 15.10
C LEU A 24 -9.82 30.39 14.65
N LEU A 25 -11.13 30.15 14.53
CA LEU A 25 -11.68 28.90 14.02
C LEU A 25 -11.24 28.65 12.58
N SER A 26 -11.36 29.66 11.71
CA SER A 26 -10.97 29.55 10.31
C SER A 26 -9.49 29.18 10.14
N VAL A 27 -8.59 29.78 10.92
CA VAL A 27 -7.16 29.46 10.90
C VAL A 27 -6.90 28.03 11.41
N SER A 28 -7.62 27.62 12.45
CA SER A 28 -7.48 26.26 13.02
C SER A 28 -7.90 25.18 12.02
N GLU A 29 -9.05 25.37 11.33
CA GLU A 29 -9.53 24.44 10.31
C GLU A 29 -8.56 24.36 9.13
N SER A 30 -8.09 25.49 8.61
CA SER A 30 -7.12 25.54 7.52
C SER A 30 -5.81 24.81 7.85
N SER A 31 -5.36 24.93 9.10
CA SER A 31 -4.16 24.22 9.56
C SER A 31 -4.36 22.70 9.62
N ALA A 32 -5.56 22.24 10.04
CA ALA A 32 -5.90 20.83 10.10
C ALA A 32 -6.00 20.22 8.67
N ASP A 33 -6.68 20.90 7.76
CA ASP A 33 -6.84 20.49 6.37
C ASP A 33 -5.49 20.39 5.65
N ARG A 34 -4.61 21.36 5.88
CA ARG A 34 -3.26 21.33 5.32
C ARG A 34 -2.48 20.09 5.78
N LYS A 35 -2.49 19.79 7.08
CA LYS A 35 -1.81 18.59 7.62
C LYS A 35 -2.38 17.29 7.06
N LEU A 36 -3.70 17.23 6.85
CA LEU A 36 -4.36 16.07 6.27
C LEU A 36 -3.95 15.91 4.80
N SER A 37 -3.95 17.01 4.04
CA SER A 37 -3.52 17.03 2.64
C SER A 37 -2.05 16.62 2.48
N GLU A 38 -1.16 17.12 3.34
CA GLU A 38 0.25 16.74 3.36
C GLU A 38 0.43 15.24 3.64
N LYS A 39 -0.29 14.69 4.61
CA LYS A 39 -0.26 13.25 4.90
C LYS A 39 -0.80 12.40 3.76
N ALA A 40 -1.88 12.83 3.11
CA ALA A 40 -2.43 12.13 1.97
C ALA A 40 -1.46 12.13 0.77
N ALA A 41 -0.82 13.28 0.50
CA ALA A 41 0.20 13.39 -0.53
C ALA A 41 1.42 12.51 -0.24
N GLN A 42 1.89 12.49 1.01
CA GLN A 42 3.00 11.64 1.41
C GLN A 42 2.66 10.16 1.23
N HIS A 43 1.50 9.73 1.71
CA HIS A 43 1.06 8.33 1.54
C HIS A 43 0.96 7.92 0.08
N THR A 44 0.50 8.84 -0.79
CA THR A 44 0.44 8.60 -2.23
C THR A 44 1.86 8.42 -2.80
N THR A 45 2.80 9.27 -2.40
CA THR A 45 4.20 9.17 -2.82
C THR A 45 4.83 7.85 -2.37
N ASP A 46 4.64 7.47 -1.10
CA ASP A 46 5.16 6.23 -0.54
C ASP A 46 4.58 4.99 -1.25
N TYR A 47 3.28 5.02 -1.58
CA TYR A 47 2.63 3.96 -2.35
C TYR A 47 3.24 3.80 -3.75
N TYR A 48 3.43 4.90 -4.49
CA TYR A 48 4.02 4.84 -5.83
C TYR A 48 5.50 4.44 -5.80
N HIS A 49 6.21 4.79 -4.74
CA HIS A 49 7.58 4.31 -4.54
C HIS A 49 7.60 2.78 -4.38
N ALA A 50 6.77 2.25 -3.49
CA ALA A 50 6.65 0.80 -3.29
C ALA A 50 6.19 0.08 -4.57
N LEU A 51 5.30 0.70 -5.36
CA LEU A 51 4.87 0.17 -6.66
C LEU A 51 6.03 0.15 -7.68
N SER A 52 6.88 1.18 -7.68
CA SER A 52 8.08 1.20 -8.54
C SER A 52 9.06 0.09 -8.17
N GLU A 53 9.33 -0.11 -6.87
CA GLU A 53 10.14 -1.22 -6.39
C GLU A 53 9.55 -2.58 -6.77
N ALA A 54 8.22 -2.73 -6.63
CA ALA A 54 7.53 -3.95 -7.06
C ALA A 54 7.70 -4.22 -8.56
N ASN A 55 7.61 -3.19 -9.39
CA ASN A 55 7.82 -3.32 -10.84
C ASN A 55 9.28 -3.70 -11.19
N GLU A 56 10.26 -3.20 -10.44
CA GLU A 56 11.66 -3.61 -10.61
C GLU A 56 11.86 -5.10 -10.25
N ILE A 57 11.19 -5.58 -9.20
CA ILE A 57 11.21 -6.99 -8.83
C ILE A 57 10.52 -7.83 -9.92
N LEU A 58 9.37 -7.36 -10.43
CA LEU A 58 8.66 -8.03 -11.53
C LEU A 58 9.52 -8.15 -12.79
N ALA A 59 10.27 -7.12 -13.15
CA ALA A 59 11.20 -7.17 -14.29
C ALA A 59 12.30 -8.22 -14.09
N LYS A 60 12.84 -8.34 -12.88
CA LYS A 60 13.84 -9.38 -12.56
C LYS A 60 13.25 -10.78 -12.58
N ILE A 61 11.99 -10.93 -12.13
CA ILE A 61 11.25 -12.20 -12.22
C ILE A 61 11.04 -12.57 -13.70
N ASP A 62 10.62 -11.62 -14.53
CA ASP A 62 10.39 -11.84 -15.96
C ASP A 62 11.66 -12.30 -16.68
N ASP A 63 12.78 -11.63 -16.41
CA ASP A 63 14.09 -12.02 -16.97
C ASP A 63 14.49 -13.44 -16.54
N ALA A 64 14.30 -13.78 -15.25
CA ALA A 64 14.62 -15.11 -14.75
C ALA A 64 13.72 -16.19 -15.35
N LEU A 65 12.40 -15.97 -15.42
CA LEU A 65 11.44 -16.90 -16.01
C LEU A 65 11.69 -17.10 -17.49
N SER A 66 12.04 -16.04 -18.23
CA SER A 66 12.44 -16.11 -19.63
C SER A 66 13.69 -16.98 -19.83
N GLY A 67 14.66 -16.90 -18.92
CA GLY A 67 15.83 -17.77 -18.91
C GLY A 67 15.46 -19.24 -18.69
N TYR A 68 14.69 -19.52 -17.65
CA TYR A 68 14.23 -20.87 -17.31
C TYR A 68 13.39 -21.50 -18.42
N LEU A 69 12.57 -20.70 -19.11
CA LEU A 69 11.78 -21.15 -20.24
C LEU A 69 12.67 -21.66 -21.40
N LYS A 70 13.70 -20.89 -21.75
CA LYS A 70 14.64 -21.26 -22.81
C LYS A 70 15.41 -22.54 -22.49
N ASP A 71 15.85 -22.69 -21.25
CA ASP A 71 16.59 -23.84 -20.78
C ASP A 71 15.69 -25.10 -20.74
N ALA A 72 14.46 -24.94 -20.26
CA ALA A 72 13.49 -26.03 -20.19
C ALA A 72 12.97 -26.49 -21.55
N ALA A 73 12.89 -25.61 -22.55
CA ALA A 73 12.43 -25.95 -23.91
C ALA A 73 13.24 -27.07 -24.60
N SER A 74 14.48 -27.27 -24.17
CA SER A 74 15.39 -28.30 -24.72
C SER A 74 15.27 -29.64 -23.96
N SER A 75 14.40 -29.78 -22.99
CA SER A 75 14.28 -31.00 -22.14
C SER A 75 13.16 -31.93 -22.63
N ASP A 76 13.23 -33.21 -22.26
CA ASP A 76 12.19 -34.21 -22.55
C ASP A 76 10.85 -33.92 -21.86
N THR A 77 10.88 -33.18 -20.77
CA THR A 77 9.69 -32.78 -19.97
C THR A 77 9.72 -31.27 -19.67
N PRO A 78 9.44 -30.42 -20.67
CA PRO A 78 9.68 -28.97 -20.57
C PRO A 78 8.92 -28.32 -19.41
N ALA A 79 7.64 -28.59 -19.26
CA ALA A 79 6.81 -27.99 -18.21
C ALA A 79 7.28 -28.34 -16.79
N LYS A 80 7.68 -29.59 -16.57
CA LYS A 80 8.19 -30.03 -15.27
C LYS A 80 9.55 -29.41 -14.97
N THR A 81 10.45 -29.42 -15.92
CA THR A 81 11.81 -28.82 -15.80
C THR A 81 11.72 -27.32 -15.55
N TYR A 82 10.81 -26.62 -16.23
CA TYR A 82 10.55 -25.20 -16.01
C TYR A 82 10.12 -24.91 -14.57
N LEU A 83 9.11 -25.62 -14.05
CA LEU A 83 8.61 -25.39 -12.68
C LEU A 83 9.63 -25.78 -11.60
N GLU A 84 10.51 -26.77 -11.87
CA GLU A 84 11.61 -27.10 -10.99
C GLU A 84 12.69 -26.00 -11.01
N ALA A 85 12.98 -25.41 -12.18
CA ALA A 85 13.88 -24.28 -12.28
C ALA A 85 13.30 -23.02 -11.61
N CYS A 86 11.99 -22.79 -11.68
CA CYS A 86 11.34 -21.66 -10.99
C CYS A 86 11.52 -21.72 -9.45
N ALA A 87 11.74 -22.88 -8.87
CA ALA A 87 12.00 -22.98 -7.44
C ALA A 87 13.34 -22.33 -7.03
N SER A 88 14.31 -22.26 -7.95
CA SER A 88 15.61 -21.60 -7.70
C SER A 88 15.55 -20.06 -7.77
N ILE A 89 14.38 -19.48 -8.08
CA ILE A 89 14.22 -18.02 -8.10
C ILE A 89 14.43 -17.39 -6.71
N THR A 90 14.17 -18.15 -5.65
CA THR A 90 14.43 -17.74 -4.25
C THR A 90 15.92 -17.56 -3.94
N ASP A 91 16.79 -18.22 -4.68
CA ASP A 91 18.24 -18.09 -4.53
C ASP A 91 18.75 -16.80 -5.19
N LEU A 92 18.08 -16.37 -6.27
CA LEU A 92 18.38 -15.11 -6.97
C LEU A 92 17.82 -13.89 -6.25
N LEU A 93 16.64 -14.02 -5.64
CA LEU A 93 15.87 -12.96 -5.02
C LEU A 93 15.39 -13.42 -3.64
N PRO A 94 16.16 -13.15 -2.57
CA PRO A 94 15.90 -13.69 -1.22
C PRO A 94 14.59 -13.22 -0.58
N ASP A 95 14.04 -12.09 -1.06
CA ASP A 95 12.78 -11.53 -0.54
C ASP A 95 11.53 -12.11 -1.21
N ILE A 96 11.73 -13.10 -2.11
CA ILE A 96 10.66 -13.77 -2.83
C ILE A 96 10.39 -15.15 -2.23
N SER A 97 9.12 -15.51 -2.11
CA SER A 97 8.68 -16.84 -1.72
C SER A 97 8.14 -17.59 -2.94
N TRP A 98 8.58 -18.81 -3.14
CA TRP A 98 8.05 -19.72 -4.14
C TRP A 98 7.25 -20.83 -3.46
N LYS A 99 6.06 -21.11 -4.02
CA LYS A 99 5.23 -22.24 -3.58
C LYS A 99 4.61 -22.94 -4.77
N ARG A 100 4.83 -24.25 -4.89
CA ARG A 100 4.11 -25.05 -5.89
C ARG A 100 2.66 -25.20 -5.45
N THR A 101 1.72 -24.81 -6.30
CA THR A 101 0.28 -24.81 -5.99
C THR A 101 -0.41 -26.01 -6.62
N GLU A 102 -0.04 -26.35 -7.86
CA GLU A 102 -0.59 -27.46 -8.65
C GLU A 102 0.57 -28.20 -9.33
N PRO A 103 0.34 -29.39 -9.94
CA PRO A 103 1.37 -30.10 -10.69
C PRO A 103 2.01 -29.25 -11.80
N ASP A 104 1.21 -28.38 -12.43
CA ASP A 104 1.58 -27.55 -13.60
C ASP A 104 1.64 -26.05 -13.29
N ALA A 105 1.48 -25.63 -12.01
CA ALA A 105 1.50 -24.24 -11.59
C ALA A 105 2.26 -24.02 -10.30
N GLY A 106 2.89 -22.85 -10.20
CA GLY A 106 3.50 -22.35 -8.98
C GLY A 106 3.09 -20.93 -8.69
N MET A 107 3.28 -20.50 -7.46
CA MET A 107 2.97 -19.14 -7.00
C MET A 107 4.23 -18.49 -6.48
N ILE A 108 4.52 -17.31 -6.98
CA ILE A 108 5.54 -16.40 -6.46
C ILE A 108 4.83 -15.35 -5.61
N SER A 109 5.34 -15.07 -4.43
CA SER A 109 4.85 -13.97 -3.59
C SER A 109 6.00 -13.15 -3.02
N PHE A 110 5.83 -11.83 -3.00
CA PHE A 110 6.76 -10.89 -2.41
C PHE A 110 6.05 -9.66 -1.87
N GLN A 111 6.77 -8.85 -1.10
CA GLN A 111 6.24 -7.64 -0.48
C GLN A 111 7.24 -6.49 -0.61
N THR A 112 6.73 -5.28 -0.91
CA THR A 112 7.50 -4.03 -0.86
C THR A 112 6.91 -3.11 0.20
N THR A 113 7.76 -2.37 0.90
CA THR A 113 7.34 -1.54 2.03
C THR A 113 6.73 -0.22 1.55
N ILE A 114 5.51 0.10 1.98
CA ILE A 114 4.88 1.41 1.75
C ILE A 114 5.20 2.34 2.93
N THR A 115 4.93 1.85 4.15
CA THR A 115 5.20 2.56 5.41
C THR A 115 5.56 1.53 6.49
N ASP A 116 5.93 1.98 7.68
CA ASP A 116 6.21 1.09 8.83
C ASP A 116 5.06 0.13 9.18
N ARG A 117 3.85 0.42 8.70
CA ARG A 117 2.63 -0.32 9.02
C ARG A 117 1.93 -0.95 7.81
N GLN A 118 2.41 -0.66 6.61
CA GLN A 118 1.78 -1.11 5.37
C GLN A 118 2.82 -1.58 4.37
N SER A 119 2.55 -2.70 3.71
CA SER A 119 3.32 -3.23 2.58
C SER A 119 2.41 -3.46 1.39
N LEU A 120 2.96 -3.36 0.20
CA LEU A 120 2.34 -3.81 -1.03
C LEU A 120 2.66 -5.30 -1.19
N GLN A 121 1.65 -6.15 -1.12
CA GLN A 121 1.77 -7.60 -1.35
C GLN A 121 1.45 -7.92 -2.80
N CYS A 122 2.35 -8.65 -3.44
CA CYS A 122 2.21 -9.14 -4.81
C CYS A 122 2.23 -10.67 -4.82
N GLU A 123 1.28 -11.27 -5.54
CA GLU A 123 1.20 -12.70 -5.78
C GLU A 123 1.05 -12.94 -7.29
N LEU A 124 1.87 -13.82 -7.81
CA LEU A 124 1.94 -14.17 -9.22
C LEU A 124 1.71 -15.66 -9.39
N THR A 125 0.89 -16.05 -10.34
CA THR A 125 0.79 -17.44 -10.76
C THR A 125 1.67 -17.67 -11.99
N VAL A 126 2.55 -18.64 -11.90
CA VAL A 126 3.47 -19.04 -12.98
C VAL A 126 3.02 -20.39 -13.50
N ARG A 127 2.90 -20.50 -14.82
CA ARG A 127 2.55 -21.74 -15.54
C ARG A 127 3.46 -21.92 -16.75
N TRP A 128 3.55 -23.15 -17.23
CA TRP A 128 4.15 -23.38 -18.55
C TRP A 128 3.27 -22.74 -19.63
N PRO A 129 3.82 -21.86 -20.49
CA PRO A 129 3.04 -21.23 -21.55
C PRO A 129 2.53 -22.28 -22.56
N SER A 130 1.27 -22.16 -22.95
CA SER A 130 0.64 -23.06 -23.92
C SER A 130 0.89 -22.61 -25.37
N ALA A 131 1.16 -21.32 -25.57
CA ALA A 131 1.48 -20.69 -26.84
C ALA A 131 2.67 -19.71 -26.68
N ASP A 132 3.31 -19.37 -27.80
CA ASP A 132 4.49 -18.48 -27.79
C ASP A 132 4.19 -17.05 -27.29
N ASP A 133 2.93 -16.60 -27.37
CA ASP A 133 2.47 -15.29 -26.93
C ASP A 133 1.83 -15.30 -25.52
N ASP A 134 1.80 -16.46 -24.83
CA ASP A 134 1.26 -16.53 -23.49
C ASP A 134 2.16 -15.80 -22.49
N PRO A 135 1.60 -15.05 -21.52
CA PRO A 135 2.39 -14.42 -20.48
C PRO A 135 3.06 -15.46 -19.59
N LEU A 136 4.30 -15.19 -19.16
CA LEU A 136 5.08 -16.08 -18.29
C LEU A 136 4.48 -16.21 -16.91
N TYR A 137 3.75 -15.20 -16.47
CA TYR A 137 3.04 -15.16 -15.19
C TYR A 137 1.77 -14.31 -15.28
N GLU A 138 0.86 -14.56 -14.38
CA GLU A 138 -0.34 -13.76 -14.17
C GLU A 138 -0.31 -13.14 -12.76
N ILE A 139 -0.55 -11.83 -12.65
CA ILE A 139 -0.66 -11.16 -11.34
C ILE A 139 -2.03 -11.49 -10.75
N THR A 140 -2.06 -12.38 -9.77
CA THR A 140 -3.29 -12.80 -9.09
C THR A 140 -3.68 -11.86 -7.97
N ARG A 141 -2.71 -11.19 -7.35
CA ARG A 141 -2.95 -10.23 -6.28
C ARG A 141 -1.90 -9.13 -6.30
N GLN A 142 -2.37 -7.89 -6.18
CA GLN A 142 -1.52 -6.72 -5.92
C GLN A 142 -2.32 -5.76 -5.03
N GLN A 143 -2.01 -5.75 -3.73
CA GLN A 143 -2.77 -4.95 -2.77
C GLN A 143 -1.91 -4.46 -1.62
N ALA A 144 -2.26 -3.29 -1.09
CA ALA A 144 -1.70 -2.80 0.16
C ALA A 144 -2.29 -3.57 1.34
N VAL A 145 -1.43 -4.14 2.18
CA VAL A 145 -1.80 -4.88 3.39
C VAL A 145 -1.24 -4.19 4.63
N ASN A 146 -1.97 -4.28 5.74
CA ASN A 146 -1.47 -3.77 7.01
C ASN A 146 -0.57 -4.83 7.65
N THR A 147 0.69 -4.47 7.91
CA THR A 147 1.68 -5.32 8.57
C THR A 147 1.72 -5.15 10.08
N SER A 148 1.07 -4.10 10.62
CA SER A 148 1.00 -3.91 12.06
C SER A 148 -0.02 -4.87 12.69
N THR A 149 0.39 -5.55 13.76
CA THR A 149 -0.55 -6.32 14.58
C THR A 149 -1.56 -5.37 15.22
N TRP A 150 -2.85 -5.56 14.91
CA TRP A 150 -3.89 -4.78 15.57
C TRP A 150 -3.94 -5.12 17.06
N THR A 151 -3.67 -4.12 17.89
CA THR A 151 -3.87 -4.22 19.34
C THR A 151 -5.08 -3.38 19.70
N PRO A 152 -6.12 -3.98 20.34
CA PRO A 152 -7.28 -3.21 20.77
C PRO A 152 -6.87 -2.12 21.77
N ASP A 153 -7.35 -0.91 21.55
CA ASP A 153 -7.17 0.17 22.52
C ASP A 153 -8.02 -0.12 23.76
N THR A 154 -7.36 -0.64 24.79
CA THR A 154 -7.98 -0.94 26.09
C THR A 154 -7.99 0.28 27.02
N SER A 155 -7.53 1.45 26.57
CA SER A 155 -7.46 2.68 27.38
C SER A 155 -8.82 3.30 27.66
N GLN A 156 -9.83 3.01 26.83
CA GLN A 156 -11.20 3.45 27.06
C GLN A 156 -11.83 2.63 28.18
N LYS A 157 -11.85 3.20 29.39
CA LYS A 157 -12.66 2.67 30.51
C LYS A 157 -14.13 2.85 30.18
N LEU A 158 -14.76 1.82 29.62
CA LEU A 158 -16.21 1.79 29.50
C LEU A 158 -16.81 1.97 30.90
N TYR A 159 -17.64 3.00 31.05
CA TYR A 159 -18.41 3.22 32.26
C TYR A 159 -19.29 1.99 32.55
N ARG A 160 -19.00 1.28 33.63
CA ARG A 160 -19.88 0.23 34.14
C ARG A 160 -20.79 0.89 35.22
N PRO A 161 -22.09 1.09 34.94
CA PRO A 161 -23.02 1.51 35.99
C PRO A 161 -23.07 0.41 37.07
N LYS A 162 -23.05 0.84 38.33
CA LYS A 162 -23.25 -0.03 39.50
C LYS A 162 -24.70 -0.48 39.55
#